data_428d41113d9170c5c74554112b20d2f9
#
_entry.id   428d41113d9170c5c74554112b20d2f9
#
_cell.length_a   1.000
_cell.length_b   1.000
_cell.length_c   1.000
_cell.angle_alpha   90.00
_cell.angle_beta   90.00
_cell.angle_gamma   90.00
#
_symmetry.space_group_name_H-M   'P 1'
#
loop_
_entity.id
_entity.type
_entity.pdbx_description
1 polymer ?
#
loop_
_entity_poly.entity_id
_entity_poly.type
_entity_poly.pdbx_seq_one_letter_code
_entity_poly.pdbx_strand_id
1 'polypeptide(L)'
;MVDFVFLLMENKYLNPLKKSILFTLFVLLSCKVNAQIFKDKYIKDATKVANIWLDNVNSKNYGIAYSNYSSEVKENSDSTYWLKAIDQLMNEFGSFEKREIISQEFKNNIENLGDGFYVFIEYKSNYKKIKECNEYILLGQNDKIKWKILRYDFSYDSEELDPEKKSPN
;
A
#
# COMPACT_ATOMS: atom_id res chain seq x y z
N MET A 1 -5.33 -21.73 -24.07
CA MET A 1 -6.35 -20.64 -24.17
C MET A 1 -6.74 -20.38 -25.62
N VAL A 2 -5.81 -20.43 -26.57
CA VAL A 2 -6.06 -20.31 -28.02
C VAL A 2 -6.90 -21.48 -28.54
N ASP A 3 -6.63 -22.71 -28.04
CA ASP A 3 -7.33 -23.93 -28.49
C ASP A 3 -8.82 -23.95 -28.15
N PHE A 4 -9.24 -23.34 -27.05
CA PHE A 4 -10.64 -23.29 -26.62
C PHE A 4 -11.47 -22.34 -27.52
N VAL A 5 -10.90 -21.22 -27.93
CA VAL A 5 -11.55 -20.28 -28.88
C VAL A 5 -11.71 -20.94 -30.25
N PHE A 6 -10.70 -21.68 -30.68
CA PHE A 6 -10.73 -22.43 -31.98
C PHE A 6 -11.82 -23.51 -31.96
N LEU A 7 -11.94 -24.27 -30.88
CA LEU A 7 -12.97 -25.29 -30.68
C LEU A 7 -14.41 -24.72 -30.70
N LEU A 8 -14.62 -23.50 -30.19
CA LEU A 8 -15.92 -22.83 -30.23
C LEU A 8 -16.27 -22.32 -31.64
N MET A 9 -15.30 -21.94 -32.44
CA MET A 9 -15.52 -21.49 -33.84
C MET A 9 -15.82 -22.65 -34.77
N GLU A 10 -15.29 -23.86 -34.55
CA GLU A 10 -15.54 -25.05 -35.38
C GLU A 10 -16.83 -25.81 -35.03
N ASN A 11 -17.49 -25.50 -33.92
CA ASN A 11 -18.67 -26.24 -33.48
C ASN A 11 -19.85 -25.97 -34.43
N LYS A 12 -20.09 -26.93 -35.31
CA LYS A 12 -21.09 -26.91 -36.42
C LYS A 12 -22.55 -26.81 -35.92
N TYR A 13 -22.79 -27.11 -34.65
CA TYR A 13 -24.12 -27.13 -34.02
C TYR A 13 -24.50 -25.82 -33.31
N LEU A 14 -23.60 -24.84 -33.20
CA LEU A 14 -23.90 -23.55 -32.62
C LEU A 14 -24.36 -22.55 -33.70
N ASN A 15 -25.57 -22.03 -33.55
CA ASN A 15 -26.10 -20.92 -34.33
C ASN A 15 -25.15 -19.70 -34.25
N PRO A 16 -24.92 -18.94 -35.33
CA PRO A 16 -24.02 -17.79 -35.39
C PRO A 16 -24.27 -16.75 -34.25
N LEU A 17 -25.53 -16.58 -33.88
CA LEU A 17 -25.89 -15.71 -32.76
C LEU A 17 -25.30 -16.21 -31.40
N LYS A 18 -25.39 -17.51 -31.14
CA LYS A 18 -24.83 -18.12 -29.91
C LYS A 18 -23.31 -18.08 -29.93
N LYS A 19 -22.65 -18.24 -31.08
CA LYS A 19 -21.19 -18.08 -31.22
C LYS A 19 -20.75 -16.66 -30.88
N SER A 20 -21.48 -15.65 -31.39
CA SER A 20 -21.19 -14.25 -31.13
C SER A 20 -21.34 -13.90 -29.62
N ILE A 21 -22.42 -14.37 -29.00
CA ILE A 21 -22.65 -14.15 -27.56
C ILE A 21 -21.54 -14.81 -26.72
N LEU A 22 -21.14 -16.03 -27.04
CA LEU A 22 -20.10 -16.76 -26.30
C LEU A 22 -18.73 -16.12 -26.46
N PHE A 23 -18.42 -15.63 -27.69
CA PHE A 23 -17.19 -14.88 -27.94
C PHE A 23 -17.14 -13.54 -27.15
N THR A 24 -18.25 -12.81 -27.18
CA THR A 24 -18.35 -11.55 -26.38
C THR A 24 -18.19 -11.80 -24.88
N LEU A 25 -18.81 -12.85 -24.34
CA LEU A 25 -18.68 -13.23 -22.94
C LEU A 25 -17.23 -13.59 -22.60
N PHE A 26 -16.54 -14.31 -23.50
CA PHE A 26 -15.13 -14.67 -23.31
C PHE A 26 -14.21 -13.44 -23.30
N VAL A 27 -14.43 -12.47 -24.19
CA VAL A 27 -13.68 -11.21 -24.23
C VAL A 27 -13.88 -10.42 -22.95
N LEU A 28 -15.13 -10.31 -22.46
CA LEU A 28 -15.45 -9.61 -21.21
C LEU A 28 -14.80 -10.27 -19.98
N LEU A 29 -14.75 -11.60 -19.92
CA LEU A 29 -14.07 -12.34 -18.86
C LEU A 29 -12.55 -12.13 -18.89
N SER A 30 -11.95 -12.12 -20.09
CA SER A 30 -10.52 -11.89 -20.25
C SER A 30 -10.08 -10.50 -19.79
N CYS A 31 -10.89 -9.47 -20.00
CA CYS A 31 -10.61 -8.11 -19.53
C CYS A 31 -10.56 -8.01 -17.99
N LYS A 32 -11.47 -8.70 -17.29
CA LYS A 32 -11.51 -8.70 -15.81
C LYS A 32 -10.27 -9.37 -15.21
N VAL A 33 -9.82 -10.48 -15.78
CA VAL A 33 -8.62 -11.20 -15.29
C VAL A 33 -7.36 -10.34 -15.42
N ASN A 34 -7.18 -9.66 -16.54
CA ASN A 34 -6.03 -8.78 -16.74
C ASN A 34 -6.02 -7.60 -15.75
N ALA A 35 -7.17 -6.97 -15.51
CA ALA A 35 -7.28 -5.86 -14.57
C ALA A 35 -6.89 -6.28 -13.13
N GLN A 36 -7.27 -7.48 -12.69
CA GLN A 36 -6.90 -8.00 -11.37
C GLN A 36 -5.40 -8.28 -11.27
N ILE A 37 -4.78 -8.86 -12.29
CA ILE A 37 -3.34 -9.14 -12.32
C ILE A 37 -2.51 -7.85 -12.18
N PHE A 38 -2.91 -6.78 -12.86
CA PHE A 38 -2.25 -5.48 -12.74
C PHE A 38 -2.41 -4.88 -11.34
N LYS A 39 -3.59 -4.97 -10.76
CA LYS A 39 -3.86 -4.50 -9.40
C LYS A 39 -2.98 -5.21 -8.37
N ASP A 40 -2.91 -6.53 -8.43
CA ASP A 40 -2.10 -7.34 -7.51
C ASP A 40 -0.61 -7.02 -7.64
N LYS A 41 -0.14 -6.79 -8.88
CA LYS A 41 1.23 -6.36 -9.14
C LYS A 41 1.51 -4.99 -8.51
N TYR A 42 0.62 -4.01 -8.66
CA TYR A 42 0.78 -2.68 -8.09
C TYR A 42 0.83 -2.72 -6.56
N ILE A 43 -0.07 -3.48 -5.93
CA ILE A 43 -0.06 -3.68 -4.48
C ILE A 43 1.28 -4.28 -4.05
N LYS A 44 1.72 -5.36 -4.69
CA LYS A 44 2.99 -6.02 -4.37
C LYS A 44 4.20 -5.08 -4.50
N ASP A 45 4.28 -4.31 -5.58
CA ASP A 45 5.40 -3.40 -5.85
C ASP A 45 5.40 -2.23 -4.83
N ALA A 46 4.24 -1.65 -4.53
CA ALA A 46 4.09 -0.60 -3.53
C ALA A 46 4.45 -1.10 -2.12
N THR A 47 3.97 -2.30 -1.75
CA THR A 47 4.27 -2.91 -0.45
C THR A 47 5.76 -3.12 -0.25
N LYS A 48 6.47 -3.52 -1.30
CA LYS A 48 7.94 -3.64 -1.22
C LYS A 48 8.60 -2.30 -0.89
N VAL A 49 8.13 -1.21 -1.50
CA VAL A 49 8.65 0.14 -1.22
C VAL A 49 8.30 0.58 0.20
N ALA A 50 7.07 0.34 0.65
CA ALA A 50 6.64 0.64 2.02
C ALA A 50 7.49 -0.09 3.06
N ASN A 51 7.73 -1.40 2.87
CA ASN A 51 8.54 -2.19 3.80
C ASN A 51 9.98 -1.68 3.87
N ILE A 52 10.62 -1.39 2.72
CA ILE A 52 11.97 -0.80 2.68
C ILE A 52 11.98 0.56 3.40
N TRP A 53 10.95 1.38 3.23
CA TRP A 53 10.84 2.66 3.92
C TRP A 53 10.75 2.48 5.42
N LEU A 54 9.87 1.61 5.90
CA LEU A 54 9.69 1.29 7.32
C LEU A 54 10.98 0.69 7.94
N ASP A 55 11.69 -0.17 7.21
CA ASP A 55 12.98 -0.72 7.65
C ASP A 55 14.02 0.38 7.84
N ASN A 56 14.05 1.39 6.95
CA ASN A 56 14.93 2.55 7.11
C ASN A 56 14.52 3.40 8.32
N VAL A 57 13.23 3.59 8.58
CA VAL A 57 12.74 4.28 9.78
C VAL A 57 13.17 3.52 11.04
N ASN A 58 12.92 2.22 11.11
CA ASN A 58 13.26 1.38 12.26
C ASN A 58 14.77 1.30 12.52
N SER A 59 15.58 1.38 11.43
CA SER A 59 17.04 1.38 11.50
C SER A 59 17.65 2.79 11.71
N LYS A 60 16.81 3.81 11.94
CA LYS A 60 17.21 5.22 12.10
C LYS A 60 17.93 5.83 10.88
N ASN A 61 17.76 5.22 9.69
CA ASN A 61 18.24 5.74 8.41
C ASN A 61 17.28 6.81 7.87
N TYR A 62 16.94 7.80 8.69
CA TYR A 62 15.87 8.76 8.41
C TYR A 62 16.07 9.58 7.14
N GLY A 63 17.33 9.94 6.81
CA GLY A 63 17.63 10.64 5.57
C GLY A 63 17.26 9.83 4.32
N ILE A 64 17.50 8.49 4.36
CA ILE A 64 17.10 7.59 3.28
C ILE A 64 15.57 7.47 3.24
N ALA A 65 14.91 7.33 4.41
CA ALA A 65 13.45 7.29 4.49
C ALA A 65 12.84 8.58 3.91
N TYR A 66 13.33 9.77 4.31
CA TYR A 66 12.86 11.05 3.78
C TYR A 66 13.01 11.16 2.26
N SER A 67 14.10 10.64 1.68
CA SER A 67 14.33 10.67 0.22
C SER A 67 13.29 9.90 -0.59
N ASN A 68 12.58 8.97 0.04
CA ASN A 68 11.54 8.15 -0.57
C ASN A 68 10.15 8.82 -0.60
N TYR A 69 9.96 9.95 0.05
CA TYR A 69 8.75 10.75 -0.14
C TYR A 69 8.64 11.28 -1.57
N SER A 70 7.41 11.59 -1.98
CA SER A 70 7.17 12.26 -3.27
C SER A 70 7.84 13.64 -3.31
N SER A 71 8.02 14.19 -4.51
CA SER A 71 8.53 15.56 -4.68
C SER A 71 7.62 16.57 -3.99
N GLU A 72 6.32 16.42 -4.20
CA GLU A 72 5.29 17.31 -3.62
C GLU A 72 5.35 17.33 -2.07
N VAL A 73 5.46 16.17 -1.42
CA VAL A 73 5.60 16.11 0.04
C VAL A 73 6.89 16.81 0.49
N LYS A 74 8.00 16.61 -0.22
CA LYS A 74 9.29 17.23 0.14
C LYS A 74 9.31 18.75 -0.09
N GLU A 75 8.62 19.26 -1.09
CA GLU A 75 8.49 20.70 -1.36
C GLU A 75 7.65 21.40 -0.29
N ASN A 76 6.67 20.70 0.30
CA ASN A 76 5.78 21.23 1.32
C ASN A 76 6.18 20.89 2.76
N SER A 77 7.32 20.23 2.97
CA SER A 77 7.79 19.84 4.30
C SER A 77 9.23 20.24 4.56
N ASP A 78 9.51 20.72 5.79
CA ASP A 78 10.89 20.96 6.25
C ASP A 78 11.54 19.61 6.62
N SER A 79 12.59 19.28 5.88
CA SER A 79 13.33 18.03 6.11
C SER A 79 13.95 17.95 7.50
N THR A 80 14.47 19.07 8.02
CA THR A 80 15.09 19.12 9.34
C THR A 80 14.07 18.88 10.45
N TYR A 81 12.89 19.48 10.30
CA TYR A 81 11.78 19.26 11.22
C TYR A 81 11.32 17.79 11.17
N TRP A 82 11.14 17.25 9.96
CA TRP A 82 10.70 15.86 9.79
C TRP A 82 11.69 14.86 10.40
N LEU A 83 13.01 15.05 10.17
CA LEU A 83 14.06 14.20 10.74
C LEU A 83 14.03 14.20 12.29
N LYS A 84 13.80 15.35 12.90
CA LYS A 84 13.68 15.45 14.37
C LYS A 84 12.40 14.79 14.88
N ALA A 85 11.28 15.04 14.21
CA ALA A 85 9.99 14.49 14.61
C ALA A 85 9.96 12.97 14.55
N ILE A 86 10.51 12.38 13.48
CA ILE A 86 10.55 10.91 13.34
C ILE A 86 11.53 10.26 14.34
N ASP A 87 12.67 10.92 14.64
CA ASP A 87 13.59 10.42 15.66
C ASP A 87 12.97 10.46 17.07
N GLN A 88 12.29 11.53 17.40
CA GLN A 88 11.56 11.64 18.66
C GLN A 88 10.48 10.54 18.75
N LEU A 89 9.67 10.38 17.72
CA LEU A 89 8.63 9.35 17.65
C LEU A 89 9.20 7.94 17.85
N MET A 90 10.28 7.59 17.14
CA MET A 90 10.90 6.26 17.28
C MET A 90 11.56 6.05 18.63
N ASN A 91 12.04 7.10 19.31
CA ASN A 91 12.53 7.02 20.67
C ASN A 91 11.40 6.82 21.69
N GLU A 92 10.21 7.39 21.44
CA GLU A 92 9.00 7.16 22.23
C GLU A 92 8.49 5.71 22.04
N PHE A 93 8.48 5.19 20.82
CA PHE A 93 8.05 3.82 20.50
C PHE A 93 9.03 2.76 21.02
N GLY A 94 10.32 3.08 21.06
CA GLY A 94 11.39 2.14 21.36
C GLY A 94 11.75 1.27 20.16
N SER A 95 12.51 0.19 20.41
CA SER A 95 12.94 -0.71 19.33
C SER A 95 11.77 -1.45 18.70
N PHE A 96 11.81 -1.55 17.38
CA PHE A 96 10.86 -2.35 16.60
C PHE A 96 10.96 -3.83 16.97
N GLU A 97 9.83 -4.53 17.07
CA GLU A 97 9.76 -5.96 17.41
C GLU A 97 9.16 -6.78 16.25
N LYS A 98 7.98 -6.43 15.79
CA LYS A 98 7.30 -7.14 14.69
C LYS A 98 6.26 -6.24 14.01
N ARG A 99 5.90 -6.62 12.79
CA ARG A 99 4.85 -5.98 11.99
C ARG A 99 4.12 -7.03 11.16
N GLU A 100 2.83 -6.85 11.00
CA GLU A 100 1.99 -7.63 10.09
C GLU A 100 1.11 -6.69 9.26
N ILE A 101 0.82 -7.08 8.02
CA ILE A 101 -0.07 -6.35 7.14
C ILE A 101 -1.50 -6.73 7.51
N ILE A 102 -2.34 -5.73 7.80
CA ILE A 102 -3.76 -5.90 8.10
C ILE A 102 -4.59 -5.75 6.83
N SER A 103 -4.31 -4.71 6.03
CA SER A 103 -5.02 -4.48 4.79
C SER A 103 -4.15 -3.84 3.72
N GLN A 104 -4.54 -4.04 2.47
CA GLN A 104 -3.90 -3.45 1.29
C GLN A 104 -4.99 -3.09 0.28
N GLU A 105 -5.04 -1.86 -0.15
CA GLU A 105 -6.03 -1.38 -1.10
C GLU A 105 -5.38 -0.59 -2.24
N PHE A 106 -5.72 -0.94 -3.48
CA PHE A 106 -5.35 -0.17 -4.67
C PHE A 106 -6.50 0.75 -5.06
N LYS A 107 -6.17 2.02 -5.35
CA LYS A 107 -7.10 3.03 -5.89
C LYS A 107 -6.49 3.70 -7.11
N ASN A 108 -7.33 4.03 -8.08
CA ASN A 108 -6.94 4.79 -9.28
C ASN A 108 -7.39 6.26 -9.21
N ASN A 109 -8.09 6.62 -8.15
CA ASN A 109 -8.48 7.99 -7.84
C ASN A 109 -8.59 8.13 -6.31
N ILE A 110 -8.11 9.25 -5.79
CA ILE A 110 -8.32 9.66 -4.39
C ILE A 110 -8.80 11.10 -4.39
N GLU A 111 -9.86 11.39 -3.64
CA GLU A 111 -10.34 12.73 -3.42
C GLU A 111 -9.17 13.64 -2.95
N ASN A 112 -9.03 14.80 -3.55
CA ASN A 112 -7.94 15.78 -3.33
C ASN A 112 -6.55 15.43 -3.88
N LEU A 113 -6.31 14.20 -4.38
CA LEU A 113 -5.09 13.83 -5.10
C LEU A 113 -5.33 13.61 -6.59
N GLY A 114 -6.61 13.41 -7.00
CA GLY A 114 -7.01 13.21 -8.38
C GLY A 114 -6.75 11.80 -8.91
N ASP A 115 -6.74 11.68 -10.24
CA ASP A 115 -6.48 10.42 -10.93
C ASP A 115 -5.01 10.03 -10.82
N GLY A 116 -4.75 8.77 -10.54
CA GLY A 116 -3.41 8.23 -10.34
C GLY A 116 -3.44 6.77 -9.91
N PHE A 117 -2.28 6.21 -9.63
CA PHE A 117 -2.17 4.88 -9.05
C PHE A 117 -1.70 4.99 -7.61
N TYR A 118 -2.55 4.57 -6.70
CA TYR A 118 -2.34 4.67 -5.26
C TYR A 118 -2.47 3.31 -4.60
N VAL A 119 -1.68 3.09 -3.56
CA VAL A 119 -1.83 1.93 -2.69
C VAL A 119 -1.84 2.41 -1.25
N PHE A 120 -2.87 2.04 -0.53
CA PHE A 120 -3.00 2.22 0.90
C PHE A 120 -2.68 0.91 1.59
N ILE A 121 -1.83 0.97 2.62
CA ILE A 121 -1.41 -0.21 3.38
C ILE A 121 -1.57 0.10 4.86
N GLU A 122 -2.24 -0.79 5.55
CA GLU A 122 -2.38 -0.78 7.00
C GLU A 122 -1.56 -1.91 7.61
N TYR A 123 -0.81 -1.57 8.63
CA TYR A 123 0.00 -2.50 9.40
C TYR A 123 -0.40 -2.47 10.87
N LYS A 124 -0.26 -3.62 11.53
CA LYS A 124 -0.23 -3.72 12.98
C LYS A 124 1.19 -4.02 13.41
N SER A 125 1.77 -3.13 14.21
CA SER A 125 3.17 -3.15 14.61
C SER A 125 3.31 -3.19 16.11
N ASN A 126 4.35 -3.87 16.59
CA ASN A 126 4.75 -3.83 17.99
C ASN A 126 6.15 -3.24 18.10
N TYR A 127 6.27 -2.37 19.06
CA TYR A 127 7.52 -1.78 19.50
C TYR A 127 7.76 -2.13 20.98
N LYS A 128 8.96 -1.94 21.47
CA LYS A 128 9.30 -2.27 22.85
C LYS A 128 8.41 -1.55 23.88
N LYS A 129 8.06 -0.29 23.61
CA LYS A 129 7.26 0.55 24.53
C LYS A 129 5.78 0.68 24.10
N ILE A 130 5.46 0.43 22.84
CA ILE A 130 4.12 0.53 22.27
C ILE A 130 3.74 -0.81 21.70
N LYS A 131 2.65 -1.39 22.19
CA LYS A 131 2.05 -2.58 21.61
C LYS A 131 0.87 -2.17 20.73
N GLU A 132 0.53 -3.01 19.74
CA GLU A 132 -0.66 -2.81 18.90
C GLU A 132 -0.75 -1.44 18.20
N CYS A 133 0.40 -0.86 17.80
CA CYS A 133 0.42 0.35 16.99
C CYS A 133 -0.12 0.06 15.58
N ASN A 134 -1.16 0.77 15.16
CA ASN A 134 -1.61 0.74 13.77
C ASN A 134 -0.81 1.80 13.00
N GLU A 135 -0.21 1.38 11.89
CA GLU A 135 0.56 2.25 11.00
C GLU A 135 -0.11 2.25 9.62
N TYR A 136 -0.22 3.42 9.01
CA TYR A 136 -0.90 3.62 7.73
C TYR A 136 0.04 4.29 6.76
N ILE A 137 0.23 3.67 5.59
CA ILE A 137 1.07 4.23 4.53
C ILE A 137 0.25 4.37 3.25
N LEU A 138 0.25 5.58 2.71
CA LEU A 138 -0.25 5.87 1.37
C LEU A 138 0.93 6.06 0.43
N LEU A 139 0.93 5.29 -0.67
CA LEU A 139 1.90 5.42 -1.75
C LEU A 139 1.18 5.85 -3.03
N GLY A 140 1.89 6.63 -3.85
CA GLY A 140 1.47 6.97 -5.21
C GLY A 140 2.60 6.73 -6.21
N GLN A 141 2.24 6.46 -7.46
CA GLN A 141 3.22 6.44 -8.55
C GLN A 141 3.49 7.86 -9.05
N ASN A 142 4.76 8.18 -9.25
CA ASN A 142 5.17 9.42 -9.91
C ASN A 142 5.23 9.24 -11.45
N ASP A 143 5.53 10.31 -12.17
CA ASP A 143 5.64 10.34 -13.64
C ASP A 143 6.66 9.31 -14.23
N LYS A 144 7.61 8.86 -13.41
CA LYS A 144 8.60 7.83 -13.77
C LYS A 144 8.15 6.42 -13.39
N ILE A 145 6.87 6.23 -13.08
CA ILE A 145 6.26 4.94 -12.68
C ILE A 145 6.94 4.32 -11.44
N LYS A 146 7.45 5.18 -10.54
CA LYS A 146 8.07 4.76 -9.28
C LYS A 146 7.12 5.03 -8.11
N TRP A 147 6.94 4.06 -7.25
CA TRP A 147 6.20 4.22 -6.01
C TRP A 147 6.94 5.15 -5.05
N LYS A 148 6.21 6.10 -4.48
CA LYS A 148 6.69 7.09 -3.52
C LYS A 148 5.75 7.18 -2.34
N ILE A 149 6.29 7.44 -1.16
CA ILE A 149 5.49 7.69 0.03
C ILE A 149 4.82 9.06 -0.12
N LEU A 150 3.51 9.10 0.02
CA LEU A 150 2.71 10.33 0.06
C LEU A 150 2.35 10.70 1.49
N ARG A 151 2.09 9.68 2.33
CA ARG A 151 1.65 9.89 3.70
C ARG A 151 2.04 8.70 4.58
N TYR A 152 2.40 8.98 5.81
CA TYR A 152 2.56 8.02 6.89
C TYR A 152 1.83 8.56 8.11
N ASP A 153 0.96 7.75 8.68
CA ASP A 153 0.23 8.02 9.91
C ASP A 153 0.32 6.81 10.83
N PHE A 154 0.00 7.04 12.11
CA PHE A 154 -0.06 5.98 13.10
C PHE A 154 -1.12 6.30 14.17
N SER A 155 -1.60 5.23 14.82
CA SER A 155 -2.44 5.34 16.01
C SER A 155 -2.11 4.22 16.98
N TYR A 156 -2.14 4.52 18.26
CA TYR A 156 -1.93 3.58 19.35
C TYR A 156 -2.70 4.03 20.60
N ASP A 157 -2.91 3.12 21.54
CA ASP A 157 -3.52 3.48 22.82
C ASP A 157 -2.48 4.17 23.72
N SER A 158 -2.75 5.44 24.05
CA SER A 158 -1.85 6.25 24.87
C SER A 158 -1.74 5.79 26.34
N GLU A 159 -2.66 4.94 26.81
CA GLU A 159 -2.56 4.35 28.16
C GLU A 159 -1.37 3.38 28.30
N GLU A 160 -0.82 2.90 27.19
CA GLU A 160 0.37 2.04 27.19
C GLU A 160 1.68 2.80 27.51
N LEU A 161 1.74 4.12 27.28
CA LEU A 161 2.93 4.93 27.54
C LEU A 161 3.14 5.26 29.02
N ASP A 162 2.12 5.12 29.86
CA ASP A 162 2.20 5.48 31.28
C ASP A 162 1.73 4.30 32.18
N PRO A 163 2.60 3.30 32.42
CA PRO A 163 2.26 2.18 33.29
C PRO A 163 2.03 2.58 34.76
N GLU A 164 2.41 3.82 35.17
CA GLU A 164 2.20 4.30 36.56
C GLU A 164 0.77 4.82 36.79
N LYS A 165 -0.02 5.08 35.74
CA LYS A 165 -1.44 5.46 35.88
C LYS A 165 -2.39 4.31 36.23
N LYS A 166 -1.95 3.07 36.22
CA LYS A 166 -2.71 1.93 36.78
C LYS A 166 -2.53 1.88 38.31
N SER A 167 -2.97 2.91 39.02
CA SER A 167 -3.19 2.80 40.47
C SER A 167 -4.56 2.11 40.68
N PRO A 168 -4.60 0.96 41.37
CA PRO A 168 -5.88 0.35 41.70
C PRO A 168 -6.55 1.17 42.81
N ASN A 169 -7.80 1.52 42.56
CA ASN A 169 -8.75 1.84 43.63
C ASN A 169 -9.12 0.56 44.37
#